data_2b04132e6465a2bff7365e005c1c30f6
#
_entry.id   2b04132e6465a2bff7365e005c1c30f6
#
_cell.length_a   1.000
_cell.length_b   1.000
_cell.length_c   1.000
_cell.angle_alpha   90.00
_cell.angle_beta   90.00
_cell.angle_gamma   90.00
#
_symmetry.space_group_name_H-M   'P 1'
#
loop_
_entity.id
_entity.type
_entity.pdbx_description
1 polymer ?
#
loop_
_entity_poly.entity_id
_entity_poly.type
_entity_poly.pdbx_seq_one_letter_code
_entity_poly.pdbx_strand_id
1 'polypeptide(L)' 'RTPMKLPIEVIYDSDVHTIEVIGNGSLEAEVFLYNINGTLESYSPILNTDFTVLNLGTYSIQIQGDGWYAEGEVEIE' A
#
# COMPACT_ATOMS: atom_id res chain seq x y z
N ARG A 1 23.64 0.73 -15.91
CA ARG A 1 22.70 1.69 -15.39
C ARG A 1 21.90 1.14 -14.21
N THR A 2 21.77 1.90 -13.15
CA THR A 2 21.03 1.50 -11.98
C THR A 2 19.52 1.62 -12.24
N PRO A 3 18.73 0.56 -11.99
CA PRO A 3 17.28 0.67 -12.13
C PRO A 3 16.74 1.73 -11.18
N MET A 4 15.74 2.46 -11.64
CA MET A 4 15.07 3.44 -10.79
C MET A 4 14.21 2.68 -9.77
N LYS A 5 14.46 2.94 -8.50
CA LYS A 5 13.68 2.33 -7.44
C LYS A 5 12.58 3.31 -7.04
N LEU A 6 11.36 2.84 -6.94
CA LEU A 6 10.26 3.66 -6.47
C LEU A 6 10.51 4.02 -5.01
N PRO A 7 10.33 5.29 -4.63
CA PRO A 7 10.58 5.74 -3.25
C PRO A 7 9.41 5.41 -2.32
N ILE A 8 8.81 4.24 -2.50
CA ILE A 8 7.67 3.79 -1.72
C ILE A 8 7.92 2.35 -1.28
N GLU A 9 7.72 2.09 -0.01
CA GLU A 9 7.83 0.76 0.56
C GLU A 9 6.50 0.33 1.14
N VAL A 10 6.17 -0.94 0.98
CA VAL A 10 5.01 -1.56 1.60
C VAL A 10 5.52 -2.67 2.50
N ILE A 11 5.21 -2.58 3.78
CA ILE A 11 5.69 -3.52 4.80
C ILE A 11 4.50 -4.14 5.50
N TYR A 12 4.48 -5.46 5.56
CA TYR A 12 3.47 -6.18 6.32
C TYR A 12 4.08 -6.68 7.64
N ASP A 13 3.45 -6.34 8.75
CA ASP A 13 3.84 -6.81 10.07
C ASP A 13 2.81 -7.84 10.54
N SER A 14 3.21 -9.11 10.57
CA SER A 14 2.31 -10.20 10.93
C SER A 14 1.97 -10.23 12.43
N ASP A 15 2.78 -9.62 13.28
CA ASP A 15 2.54 -9.60 14.72
C ASP A 15 1.34 -8.73 15.08
N VAL A 16 1.12 -7.67 14.35
CA VAL A 16 0.03 -6.72 14.61
C VAL A 16 -0.96 -6.63 13.45
N HIS A 17 -0.80 -7.47 12.43
CA HIS A 17 -1.66 -7.52 11.25
C HIS A 17 -1.82 -6.15 10.59
N THR A 18 -0.70 -5.46 10.41
CA THR A 18 -0.69 -4.11 9.87
C THR A 18 0.10 -4.06 8.57
N ILE A 19 -0.46 -3.40 7.57
CA ILE A 19 0.24 -3.08 6.33
C ILE A 19 0.63 -1.61 6.40
N GLU A 20 1.93 -1.35 6.34
CA GLU A 20 2.46 0.01 6.41
C GLU A 20 2.93 0.44 5.03
N VAL A 21 2.51 1.62 4.59
CA VAL A 21 2.93 2.19 3.31
C VAL A 21 3.75 3.43 3.62
N ILE A 22 5.02 3.38 3.26
CA ILE A 22 5.97 4.45 3.54
C ILE A 22 6.46 5.05 2.24
N GLY A 23 6.38 6.34 2.11
CA GLY A 23 6.89 7.05 0.95
C GLY A 23 7.80 8.20 1.34
N ASN A 24 8.50 8.73 0.35
CA ASN A 24 9.32 9.92 0.54
C ASN A 24 8.41 11.08 0.98
N GLY A 25 8.84 11.85 1.97
CA GLY A 25 8.03 12.92 2.54
C GLY A 25 7.63 14.03 1.56
N SER A 26 8.29 14.12 0.41
CA SER A 26 7.92 15.10 -0.61
C SER A 26 6.88 14.56 -1.60
N LEU A 27 6.54 13.27 -1.53
CA LEU A 27 5.54 12.67 -2.41
C LEU A 27 4.14 12.87 -1.86
N GLU A 28 3.23 13.20 -2.75
CA GLU A 28 1.81 13.31 -2.42
C GLU A 28 1.05 12.27 -3.24
N ALA A 29 0.31 11.40 -2.57
CA ALA A 29 -0.46 10.36 -3.24
C ALA A 29 -1.54 9.82 -2.31
N GLU A 30 -2.54 9.22 -2.93
CA GLU A 30 -3.61 8.52 -2.22
C GLU A 30 -3.32 7.03 -2.23
N VAL A 31 -3.72 6.34 -1.17
CA VAL A 31 -3.50 4.91 -1.03
C VAL A 31 -4.84 4.19 -0.89
N PHE A 32 -5.03 3.16 -1.70
CA PHE A 32 -6.25 2.36 -1.72
C PHE A 32 -5.89 0.91 -1.43
N LEU A 33 -6.60 0.29 -0.49
CA LEU A 33 -6.40 -1.11 -0.15
C LEU A 33 -7.63 -1.91 -0.56
N TYR A 34 -7.44 -2.90 -1.44
CA TYR A 34 -8.51 -3.77 -1.93
C TYR A 34 -8.29 -5.20 -1.46
N ASN A 35 -9.38 -5.90 -1.15
CA ASN A 35 -9.31 -7.31 -0.83
C ASN A 35 -9.26 -8.15 -2.10
N ILE A 36 -9.19 -9.48 -1.95
CA ILE A 36 -9.06 -10.40 -3.09
C ILE A 36 -10.26 -10.35 -4.03
N ASN A 37 -11.40 -9.91 -3.54
CA ASN A 37 -12.61 -9.77 -4.35
C ASN A 37 -12.69 -8.44 -5.09
N GLY A 38 -11.68 -7.58 -4.92
CA GLY A 38 -11.66 -6.27 -5.56
C GLY A 38 -12.47 -5.21 -4.83
N THR A 39 -12.88 -5.50 -3.60
CA THR A 39 -13.65 -4.55 -2.78
C THR A 39 -12.67 -3.65 -2.02
N LEU A 40 -12.95 -2.36 -2.01
CA LEU A 40 -12.15 -1.39 -1.28
C LEU A 40 -12.34 -1.61 0.23
N GLU A 41 -11.23 -1.93 0.92
CA GLU A 41 -11.24 -2.18 2.36
C GLU A 41 -10.86 -0.93 3.14
N SER A 42 -9.89 -0.18 2.63
CA SER A 42 -9.38 0.99 3.33
C SER A 42 -8.81 1.99 2.35
N TYR A 43 -8.75 3.23 2.78
CA TYR A 43 -8.28 4.34 1.96
C TYR A 43 -7.52 5.34 2.84
N SER A 44 -6.46 5.92 2.30
CA SER A 44 -5.76 7.02 2.95
C SER A 44 -5.47 8.12 1.93
N PRO A 45 -5.74 9.39 2.27
CA PRO A 45 -5.42 10.50 1.36
C PRO A 45 -3.94 10.86 1.32
N ILE A 46 -3.12 10.19 2.14
CA ILE A 46 -1.68 10.48 2.23
C ILE A 46 -0.88 9.18 2.26
N LEU A 47 0.40 9.28 1.85
CA LEU A 47 1.38 8.24 2.10
C LEU A 47 1.79 8.24 3.58
N ASN A 48 2.66 7.31 3.97
CA ASN A 48 3.10 7.16 5.36
C ASN A 48 1.92 6.84 6.26
N THR A 49 1.16 5.85 5.83
CA THR A 49 -0.03 5.40 6.52
C THR A 49 0.07 3.91 6.83
N ASP A 50 -0.77 3.43 7.73
CA ASP A 50 -0.88 2.00 7.98
C ASP A 50 -2.34 1.58 7.97
N PHE A 51 -2.57 0.31 7.64
CA PHE A 51 -3.90 -0.29 7.62
C PHE A 51 -3.87 -1.55 8.45
N THR A 52 -4.85 -1.71 9.33
CA THR A 52 -5.03 -2.95 10.05
C THR A 52 -5.91 -3.88 9.22
N VAL A 53 -5.43 -5.11 8.98
CA VAL A 53 -6.18 -6.10 8.21
C VAL A 53 -6.62 -7.22 9.13
N LEU A 54 -7.88 -7.62 9.03
CA LEU A 54 -8.48 -8.60 9.92
C LEU A 54 -8.61 -9.97 9.29
N ASN A 55 -8.52 -10.06 7.97
CA ASN A 55 -8.72 -11.30 7.24
C ASN A 55 -7.46 -11.71 6.52
N LEU A 56 -7.28 -13.02 6.39
CA LEU A 56 -6.19 -13.58 5.61
C LEU A 56 -6.52 -13.46 4.12
N GLY A 57 -5.50 -13.56 3.29
CA GLY A 57 -5.65 -13.55 1.85
C GLY A 57 -4.76 -12.53 1.16
N THR A 58 -4.97 -12.37 -0.13
CA THR A 58 -4.20 -11.45 -0.94
C THR A 58 -4.91 -10.10 -1.01
N TYR A 59 -4.16 -9.05 -0.72
CA TYR A 59 -4.66 -7.67 -0.81
C TYR A 59 -3.90 -6.95 -1.92
N SER A 60 -4.61 -6.07 -2.62
CA SER A 60 -4.00 -5.20 -3.63
C SER A 60 -3.91 -3.80 -3.08
N ILE A 61 -2.76 -3.17 -3.29
CA ILE A 61 -2.54 -1.80 -2.90
C ILE A 61 -2.36 -0.98 -4.16
N GLN A 62 -3.15 0.08 -4.29
CA GLN A 62 -3.02 1.03 -5.38
C GLN A 62 -2.62 2.38 -4.81
N ILE A 63 -1.61 2.99 -5.39
CA ILE A 63 -1.12 4.29 -4.96
C ILE A 63 -1.22 5.21 -6.15
N GLN A 64 -1.97 6.30 -5.98
CA GLN A 64 -2.23 7.22 -7.06
C GLN A 64 -1.72 8.61 -6.71
N GLY A 65 -0.75 9.07 -7.46
CA GLY A 65 -0.21 10.41 -7.33
C GLY A 65 -0.61 11.28 -8.50
N ASP A 66 -0.02 12.46 -8.55
CA ASP A 66 -0.25 13.39 -9.65
C ASP A 66 0.63 12.97 -10.84
N GLY A 67 -0.04 12.46 -11.87
CA GLY A 67 0.65 12.04 -13.09
C GLY A 67 1.38 10.70 -12.99
N TRP A 68 1.17 9.92 -11.91
CA TRP A 68 1.79 8.60 -11.77
C TRP A 68 0.92 7.68 -10.93
N TYR A 69 1.21 6.38 -11.05
CA TYR A 69 0.40 5.34 -10.43
C TYR A 69 1.31 4.14 -10.12
N ALA A 70 1.08 3.53 -8.98
CA ALA A 70 1.80 2.31 -8.60
C ALA A 70 0.81 1.30 -8.02
N GLU A 71 1.15 0.02 -8.15
CA GLU A 71 0.30 -1.07 -7.70
C GLU A 71 1.15 -2.22 -7.20
N GLY A 72 0.69 -2.88 -6.15
CA GLY A 72 1.36 -4.05 -5.63
C GLY A 72 0.39 -4.96 -4.91
N GLU A 73 0.87 -6.15 -4.56
CA GLU A 73 0.09 -7.13 -3.82
C GLU A 73 0.79 -7.50 -2.53
N VAL A 74 0.00 -7.75 -1.49
CA VAL A 74 0.48 -8.21 -0.19
C VAL A 74 -0.33 -9.44 0.20
N GLU A 75 0.35 -10.52 0.54
CA GLU A 75 -0.30 -11.74 0.99
C GLU A 75 -0.28 -11.80 2.51
N ILE A 76 -1.45 -11.89 3.10
CA ILE A 76 -1.63 -11.96 4.55
C ILE A 76 -1.85 -13.42 4.93
N GLU A 77 -0.93 -13.96 5.71
CA GLU A 77 -0.97 -15.36 6.12
C GLU A 77 -1.24 -15.53 7.60
#